data_b760176306a163b6aa08f7c2d497a7cf
#
_entry.id   b760176306a163b6aa08f7c2d497a7cf
#
_cell.length_a   1.000
_cell.length_b   1.000
_cell.length_c   1.000
_cell.angle_alpha   90.00
_cell.angle_beta   90.00
_cell.angle_gamma   90.00
#
_symmetry.space_group_name_H-M   'P 1'
#
loop_
_entity.id
_entity.type
_entity.pdbx_description
1 polymer ?
#
loop_
_entity_poly.entity_id
_entity_poly.type
_entity_poly.pdbx_seq_one_letter_code
_entity_poly.pdbx_strand_id
1 'polypeptide(L)'
;MAAIIELKYFNSFILKKIEEVTEVVPGDNTASLGAINSSEKKLTINSALLADKMNTGQEIKIIYTDVVPVTYISYITERLNDTEFTVQEVPNALALTEQVEFGKIINFDNIQRDYAGNDSKDWLLEEARIRGGYNNTTVDFGVKAYLVEDEKKQSNKFSSLIHSGIFNSRTGVNQTNQFSVAEDITRTIDPANGSIQKLYAEDTNLIIFQENKVSKSLIDKDAIYSAEGNASVTSRNVVIGQNVAYAGEYGISTDPESFAVNGYRKYFTDRDQNVVCRLSMDGITVISSYGMTDFFRDKFSTATGNIIGGWDAHNKQYVVTIPQPPVTEGLAVVPGYETLAFDETSKGWVSRFDYKPNQIISLNNNYFTANEGKLYKHYTLAPNTQARAVFYGTQSESSVTFVFNGAPSMVKNFQTINYEGDTGWRMTGFKTNTDNALPILQASFATTLAEMQNSLLVNNFKLKEDKYYADITNNTASQNGEVVFGRSSSGVKGFFGEVTMTVNNSAGKKELFAVSTGFVKSS
;
A
#
# COMPACT_ATOMS: atom_id res chain seq x y z
N MET A 1 14.59 -50.59 15.72
CA MET A 1 13.22 -50.30 15.25
C MET A 1 12.86 -48.96 15.84
N ALA A 2 12.77 -47.96 15.00
CA ALA A 2 12.28 -46.65 15.47
C ALA A 2 10.80 -46.78 15.81
N ALA A 3 10.42 -46.54 17.05
CA ALA A 3 9.03 -46.53 17.44
C ALA A 3 8.36 -45.32 16.80
N ILE A 4 7.35 -45.58 15.98
CA ILE A 4 6.53 -44.51 15.42
C ILE A 4 5.61 -44.02 16.53
N ILE A 5 5.86 -42.84 17.01
CA ILE A 5 5.05 -42.19 18.03
C ILE A 5 4.04 -41.31 17.33
N GLU A 6 2.77 -41.57 17.49
CA GLU A 6 1.70 -40.79 16.93
C GLU A 6 0.94 -40.04 18.03
N LEU A 7 0.97 -38.74 17.99
CA LEU A 7 0.14 -37.88 18.81
C LEU A 7 -1.19 -37.66 18.08
N LYS A 8 -2.27 -38.22 18.61
CA LYS A 8 -3.57 -38.15 17.92
C LYS A 8 -4.20 -36.78 17.98
N TYR A 9 -4.07 -36.10 19.09
CA TYR A 9 -4.70 -34.79 19.31
C TYR A 9 -3.71 -33.87 19.98
N PHE A 10 -3.37 -32.85 19.32
CA PHE A 10 -2.52 -31.80 19.84
C PHE A 10 -3.03 -30.47 19.35
N ASN A 11 -3.34 -29.57 20.26
CA ASN A 11 -3.94 -28.26 19.91
C ASN A 11 -5.24 -28.37 19.11
N SER A 12 -6.25 -28.98 19.71
CA SER A 12 -7.60 -28.79 19.22
C SER A 12 -8.04 -27.40 19.63
N PHE A 13 -8.31 -26.54 18.66
CA PHE A 13 -9.02 -25.31 18.94
C PHE A 13 -10.37 -25.34 18.28
N ILE A 14 -11.31 -24.86 19.04
CA ILE A 14 -12.65 -24.68 18.59
C ILE A 14 -12.75 -23.23 18.16
N LEU A 15 -12.92 -23.03 16.85
CA LEU A 15 -13.16 -21.73 16.28
C LEU A 15 -14.67 -21.55 16.14
N LYS A 16 -15.21 -20.55 16.77
CA LYS A 16 -16.58 -20.14 16.47
C LYS A 16 -16.65 -19.69 15.02
N LYS A 17 -17.65 -20.14 14.28
CA LYS A 17 -17.92 -19.65 12.93
C LYS A 17 -17.82 -18.14 12.97
N ILE A 18 -16.99 -17.59 12.10
CA ILE A 18 -16.98 -16.14 11.85
C ILE A 18 -18.34 -15.87 11.23
N GLU A 19 -19.30 -15.47 12.05
CA GLU A 19 -20.52 -14.89 11.53
C GLU A 19 -20.15 -13.62 10.78
N GLU A 20 -20.88 -13.36 9.72
CA GLU A 20 -20.71 -12.16 8.92
C GLU A 20 -20.44 -10.98 9.85
N VAL A 21 -19.38 -10.24 9.52
CA VAL A 21 -19.15 -8.93 10.14
C VAL A 21 -20.45 -8.17 9.95
N THR A 22 -21.28 -8.12 10.98
CA THR A 22 -22.49 -7.32 10.94
C THR A 22 -22.04 -5.92 10.63
N GLU A 23 -22.40 -5.43 9.45
CA GLU A 23 -22.20 -4.03 9.14
C GLU A 23 -22.88 -3.26 10.28
N VAL A 24 -22.10 -2.53 11.05
CA VAL A 24 -22.66 -1.65 12.07
C VAL A 24 -23.55 -0.69 11.30
N VAL A 25 -24.83 -0.75 11.57
CA VAL A 25 -25.84 0.08 10.89
C VAL A 25 -25.43 1.54 11.08
N PRO A 26 -25.40 2.37 10.02
CA PRO A 26 -25.13 3.79 10.16
C PRO A 26 -26.03 4.39 11.25
N GLY A 27 -25.46 5.02 12.26
CA GLY A 27 -26.16 5.56 13.41
C GLY A 27 -25.83 4.87 14.75
N ASP A 28 -25.52 3.56 14.72
CA ASP A 28 -25.18 2.82 15.95
C ASP A 28 -23.71 3.01 16.39
N ASN A 29 -22.91 3.67 15.57
CA ASN A 29 -21.48 3.90 15.78
C ASN A 29 -21.15 5.39 16.00
N THR A 30 -22.14 6.23 16.20
CA THR A 30 -21.96 7.65 16.45
C THR A 30 -22.20 8.01 17.92
N ALA A 31 -21.35 8.85 18.47
CA ALA A 31 -21.50 9.40 19.80
C ALA A 31 -21.24 10.90 19.80
N SER A 32 -21.90 11.66 20.69
CA SER A 32 -21.55 13.06 20.93
C SER A 32 -20.36 13.16 21.89
N LEU A 33 -19.50 14.14 21.66
CA LEU A 33 -18.39 14.45 22.54
C LEU A 33 -18.87 15.09 23.84
N GLY A 34 -18.38 14.57 24.95
CA GLY A 34 -18.66 15.09 26.29
C GLY A 34 -17.55 16.00 26.84
N ALA A 35 -16.30 15.66 26.57
CA ALA A 35 -15.14 16.46 26.98
C ALA A 35 -13.95 16.22 26.03
N ILE A 36 -13.09 17.23 25.94
CA ILE A 36 -11.89 17.20 25.09
C ILE A 36 -10.71 17.74 25.91
N ASN A 37 -9.66 16.95 25.97
CA ASN A 37 -8.37 17.39 26.52
C ASN A 37 -7.32 17.36 25.40
N SER A 38 -7.11 18.50 24.77
CA SER A 38 -6.17 18.62 23.66
C SER A 38 -4.71 18.41 24.06
N SER A 39 -4.34 18.71 25.30
CA SER A 39 -2.97 18.53 25.79
C SER A 39 -2.60 17.06 25.99
N GLU A 40 -3.57 16.24 26.37
CA GLU A 40 -3.42 14.78 26.54
C GLU A 40 -3.92 13.99 25.32
N LYS A 41 -4.43 14.70 24.32
CA LYS A 41 -5.07 14.10 23.14
C LYS A 41 -6.21 13.13 23.52
N LYS A 42 -6.95 13.47 24.56
CA LYS A 42 -7.98 12.63 25.14
C LYS A 42 -9.37 13.13 24.76
N LEU A 43 -10.21 12.22 24.33
CA LEU A 43 -11.62 12.46 24.04
C LEU A 43 -12.49 11.65 24.99
N THR A 44 -13.61 12.26 25.42
CA THR A 44 -14.62 11.61 26.23
C THR A 44 -15.96 11.68 25.48
N ILE A 45 -16.63 10.54 25.35
CA ILE A 45 -17.96 10.44 24.70
C ILE A 45 -19.08 10.37 25.75
N ASN A 46 -20.26 10.85 25.37
CA ASN A 46 -21.42 10.86 26.25
C ASN A 46 -22.17 9.53 26.34
N SER A 47 -21.77 8.51 25.58
CA SER A 47 -22.48 7.24 25.52
C SER A 47 -21.58 6.05 25.82
N ALA A 48 -21.86 5.36 26.92
CA ALA A 48 -21.19 4.11 27.27
C ALA A 48 -21.63 2.92 26.36
N LEU A 49 -22.69 3.06 25.58
CA LEU A 49 -23.21 2.01 24.68
C LEU A 49 -22.24 1.65 23.54
N LEU A 50 -21.24 2.47 23.30
CA LEU A 50 -20.23 2.26 22.27
C LEU A 50 -18.90 1.71 22.81
N ALA A 51 -18.84 1.38 24.10
CA ALA A 51 -17.64 0.88 24.75
C ALA A 51 -17.04 -0.34 24.01
N ASP A 52 -17.87 -1.28 23.59
CA ASP A 52 -17.45 -2.48 22.87
C ASP A 52 -16.95 -2.19 21.45
N LYS A 53 -17.13 -0.96 20.96
CA LYS A 53 -16.78 -0.54 19.61
C LYS A 53 -15.49 0.29 19.57
N MET A 54 -14.87 0.54 20.71
CA MET A 54 -13.63 1.32 20.79
C MET A 54 -12.42 0.41 20.94
N ASN A 55 -11.61 0.30 19.90
CA ASN A 55 -10.36 -0.48 19.92
C ASN A 55 -9.17 0.36 19.51
N THR A 56 -8.02 0.07 20.10
CA THR A 56 -6.75 0.69 19.70
C THR A 56 -6.46 0.44 18.22
N GLY A 57 -6.07 1.49 17.51
CA GLY A 57 -5.82 1.46 16.06
C GLY A 57 -7.07 1.66 15.20
N GLN A 58 -8.24 1.81 15.80
CA GLN A 58 -9.47 2.06 15.08
C GLN A 58 -9.53 3.49 14.54
N GLU A 59 -9.98 3.62 13.31
CA GLU A 59 -10.29 4.91 12.70
C GLU A 59 -11.53 5.53 13.35
N ILE A 60 -11.46 6.80 13.66
CA ILE A 60 -12.59 7.62 14.07
C ILE A 60 -12.75 8.81 13.14
N LYS A 61 -13.99 9.20 12.89
CA LYS A 61 -14.34 10.41 12.14
C LYS A 61 -15.04 11.37 13.07
N ILE A 62 -14.47 12.54 13.25
CA ILE A 62 -15.09 13.62 14.03
C ILE A 62 -15.82 14.53 13.04
N ILE A 63 -17.13 14.62 13.19
CA ILE A 63 -18.00 15.34 12.28
C ILE A 63 -18.37 16.68 12.92
N TYR A 64 -17.95 17.75 12.31
CA TYR A 64 -18.33 19.11 12.68
C TYR A 64 -19.68 19.47 12.10
N THR A 65 -20.56 19.96 12.93
CA THR A 65 -21.94 20.33 12.54
C THR A 65 -22.08 21.78 12.09
N ASP A 66 -21.03 22.40 11.61
CA ASP A 66 -21.08 23.77 11.10
C ASP A 66 -21.77 23.85 9.72
N VAL A 67 -21.92 25.03 9.15
CA VAL A 67 -22.65 25.35 7.90
C VAL A 67 -22.30 24.41 6.73
N VAL A 68 -21.11 23.85 6.73
CA VAL A 68 -20.69 22.74 5.87
C VAL A 68 -20.09 21.66 6.79
N PRO A 69 -20.63 20.44 6.80
CA PRO A 69 -20.06 19.37 7.63
C PRO A 69 -18.62 19.07 7.19
N VAL A 70 -17.68 19.28 8.08
CA VAL A 70 -16.29 18.94 7.89
C VAL A 70 -15.99 17.69 8.70
N THR A 71 -15.37 16.72 8.08
CA THR A 71 -14.98 15.46 8.72
C THR A 71 -13.48 15.45 9.00
N TYR A 72 -13.13 15.20 10.24
CA TYR A 72 -11.74 15.02 10.68
C TYR A 72 -11.50 13.55 11.00
N ILE A 73 -10.46 12.95 10.44
CA ILE A 73 -10.12 11.55 10.65
C ILE A 73 -8.95 11.46 11.62
N SER A 74 -9.07 10.61 12.63
CA SER A 74 -8.02 10.27 13.58
C SER A 74 -8.09 8.79 13.94
N TYR A 75 -7.14 8.31 14.76
CA TYR A 75 -7.08 6.91 15.17
C TYR A 75 -6.98 6.82 16.68
N ILE A 76 -7.66 5.84 17.27
CA ILE A 76 -7.57 5.56 18.70
C ILE A 76 -6.18 5.01 19.01
N THR A 77 -5.44 5.68 19.90
CA THR A 77 -4.13 5.21 20.35
C THR A 77 -4.23 4.33 21.58
N GLU A 78 -5.15 4.62 22.49
CA GLU A 78 -5.40 3.84 23.68
C GLU A 78 -6.83 4.05 24.18
N ARG A 79 -7.48 2.98 24.63
CA ARG A 79 -8.76 3.04 25.33
C ARG A 79 -8.50 3.09 26.81
N LEU A 80 -8.94 4.14 27.48
CA LEU A 80 -8.75 4.34 28.91
C LEU A 80 -9.88 3.71 29.75
N ASN A 81 -11.12 3.86 29.29
CA ASN A 81 -12.32 3.27 29.88
C ASN A 81 -13.47 3.23 28.86
N ASP A 82 -14.70 2.95 29.32
CA ASP A 82 -15.88 2.80 28.46
C ASP A 82 -16.34 4.09 27.77
N THR A 83 -15.84 5.23 28.17
CA THR A 83 -16.22 6.53 27.61
C THR A 83 -15.02 7.38 27.23
N GLU A 84 -13.80 6.97 27.58
CA GLU A 84 -12.60 7.77 27.40
C GLU A 84 -11.53 7.02 26.61
N PHE A 85 -10.95 7.71 25.64
CA PHE A 85 -9.86 7.19 24.82
C PHE A 85 -8.92 8.31 24.38
N THR A 86 -7.69 7.95 24.08
CA THR A 86 -6.72 8.85 23.46
C THR A 86 -6.68 8.64 21.96
N VAL A 87 -6.36 9.70 21.23
CA VAL A 87 -6.28 9.70 19.78
C VAL A 87 -4.95 10.23 19.30
N GLN A 88 -4.60 9.91 18.07
CA GLN A 88 -3.34 10.31 17.48
C GLN A 88 -3.23 11.84 17.37
N GLU A 89 -4.31 12.48 16.96
CA GLU A 89 -4.40 13.94 16.85
C GLU A 89 -5.79 14.44 17.22
N VAL A 90 -5.85 15.60 17.85
CA VAL A 90 -7.08 16.31 18.19
C VAL A 90 -7.06 17.66 17.49
N PRO A 91 -8.06 18.01 16.67
CA PRO A 91 -8.13 19.32 16.04
C PRO A 91 -8.32 20.44 17.07
N ASN A 92 -7.72 21.59 16.81
CA ASN A 92 -7.68 22.72 17.75
C ASN A 92 -9.03 23.44 17.98
N ALA A 93 -10.06 23.09 17.22
CA ALA A 93 -11.34 23.81 17.20
C ALA A 93 -12.56 22.91 17.53
N LEU A 94 -12.36 21.83 18.30
CA LEU A 94 -13.46 20.94 18.68
C LEU A 94 -14.41 21.61 19.70
N ALA A 95 -15.72 21.55 19.40
CA ALA A 95 -16.78 21.89 20.32
C ALA A 95 -17.43 20.64 20.94
N LEU A 96 -17.98 20.76 22.15
CA LEU A 96 -18.56 19.64 22.90
C LEU A 96 -19.84 19.03 22.27
N THR A 97 -20.39 19.67 21.27
CA THR A 97 -21.63 19.22 20.58
C THR A 97 -21.34 18.41 19.33
N GLU A 98 -20.09 18.17 19.01
CA GLU A 98 -19.71 17.47 17.79
C GLU A 98 -19.91 15.97 17.94
N GLN A 99 -20.11 15.31 16.80
CA GLN A 99 -20.30 13.86 16.74
C GLN A 99 -19.01 13.17 16.36
N VAL A 100 -18.78 12.02 16.98
CA VAL A 100 -17.71 11.09 16.62
C VAL A 100 -18.34 9.84 16.03
N GLU A 101 -17.93 9.50 14.83
CA GLU A 101 -18.28 8.23 14.18
C GLU A 101 -17.09 7.27 14.32
N PHE A 102 -17.33 6.12 14.92
CA PHE A 102 -16.35 5.06 15.02
C PHE A 102 -16.33 4.25 13.73
N GLY A 103 -15.17 4.06 13.14
CA GLY A 103 -14.98 3.23 11.97
C GLY A 103 -15.37 1.77 12.24
N LYS A 104 -15.56 1.01 11.18
CA LYS A 104 -15.88 -0.42 11.28
C LYS A 104 -14.80 -1.16 12.04
N ILE A 105 -15.19 -1.83 13.10
CA ILE A 105 -14.33 -2.78 13.81
C ILE A 105 -14.55 -4.13 13.15
N ILE A 106 -13.48 -4.74 12.68
CA ILE A 106 -13.46 -6.19 12.49
C ILE A 106 -13.36 -6.77 13.90
N ASN A 107 -14.46 -7.17 14.45
CA ASN A 107 -14.50 -7.70 15.80
C ASN A 107 -13.90 -9.11 15.78
N PHE A 108 -12.61 -9.21 16.08
CA PHE A 108 -11.92 -10.48 16.29
C PHE A 108 -12.36 -11.19 17.59
N ASP A 109 -13.16 -10.53 18.44
CA ASP A 109 -13.71 -11.13 19.66
C ASP A 109 -14.75 -12.21 19.36
N ASN A 110 -15.24 -12.31 18.13
CA ASN A 110 -16.04 -13.47 17.70
C ASN A 110 -15.21 -14.74 17.48
N ILE A 111 -13.89 -14.67 17.58
CA ILE A 111 -13.03 -15.83 17.73
C ILE A 111 -12.93 -16.11 19.25
N GLN A 112 -14.01 -16.51 19.85
CA GLN A 112 -13.95 -17.04 21.20
C GLN A 112 -13.26 -18.40 21.18
N ARG A 113 -12.13 -18.48 21.85
CA ARG A 113 -11.52 -19.74 22.22
C ARG A 113 -12.24 -20.25 23.46
N ASP A 114 -13.22 -21.09 23.26
CA ASP A 114 -13.88 -21.75 24.39
C ASP A 114 -13.17 -23.07 24.68
N TYR A 115 -12.33 -23.07 25.69
CA TYR A 115 -11.68 -24.28 26.19
C TYR A 115 -12.57 -25.04 27.17
N ALA A 116 -13.71 -24.50 27.54
CA ALA A 116 -14.57 -25.06 28.57
C ALA A 116 -15.68 -26.01 28.04
N GLY A 117 -15.71 -26.26 26.74
CA GLY A 117 -16.64 -27.23 26.15
C GLY A 117 -18.09 -26.77 26.12
N ASN A 118 -18.35 -25.48 26.02
CA ASN A 118 -19.70 -25.00 25.77
C ASN A 118 -20.14 -25.42 24.37
N ASP A 119 -21.18 -26.23 24.35
CA ASP A 119 -21.84 -26.74 23.14
C ASP A 119 -22.49 -25.66 22.31
N SER A 120 -21.72 -24.82 21.70
CA SER A 120 -22.21 -23.95 20.67
C SER A 120 -22.18 -24.69 19.35
N LYS A 121 -23.32 -24.83 18.70
CA LYS A 121 -23.47 -25.46 17.38
C LYS A 121 -22.69 -24.72 16.26
N ASP A 122 -22.10 -23.58 16.60
CA ASP A 122 -21.42 -22.67 15.68
C ASP A 122 -19.90 -22.80 15.70
N TRP A 123 -19.36 -23.81 16.39
CA TRP A 123 -17.95 -24.05 16.49
C TRP A 123 -17.46 -25.04 15.43
N LEU A 124 -16.37 -24.70 14.77
CA LEU A 124 -15.61 -25.62 13.94
C LEU A 124 -14.47 -26.19 14.78
N LEU A 125 -14.40 -27.52 14.85
CA LEU A 125 -13.28 -28.22 15.45
C LEU A 125 -12.21 -28.43 14.41
N GLU A 126 -11.06 -27.79 14.59
CA GLU A 126 -9.87 -28.04 13.79
C GLU A 126 -8.90 -28.92 14.58
N GLU A 127 -8.57 -30.08 14.04
CA GLU A 127 -7.58 -30.99 14.61
C GLU A 127 -6.23 -30.82 13.91
N ALA A 128 -5.21 -30.53 14.70
CA ALA A 128 -3.84 -30.68 14.27
C ALA A 128 -3.25 -31.99 14.85
N ARG A 129 -2.65 -32.79 13.99
CA ARG A 129 -1.97 -34.01 14.40
C ARG A 129 -0.48 -33.87 14.31
N ILE A 130 0.22 -34.15 15.40
CA ILE A 130 1.68 -34.18 15.43
C ILE A 130 2.14 -35.64 15.61
N ARG A 131 2.87 -36.12 14.61
CA ARG A 131 3.51 -37.45 14.70
C ARG A 131 4.75 -37.39 15.57
N GLY A 132 4.87 -38.36 16.46
CA GLY A 132 6.03 -38.51 17.32
C GLY A 132 6.09 -37.56 18.50
N GLY A 133 5.03 -36.81 18.79
CA GLY A 133 4.93 -35.96 19.98
C GLY A 133 5.95 -34.82 19.96
N TYR A 134 5.66 -33.74 19.26
CA TYR A 134 6.52 -32.56 19.13
C TYR A 134 7.07 -32.04 20.47
N ASN A 135 6.30 -32.21 21.56
CA ASN A 135 6.70 -31.79 22.90
C ASN A 135 7.24 -32.97 23.73
N ASN A 136 7.42 -34.16 23.17
CA ASN A 136 7.87 -35.33 23.89
C ASN A 136 9.38 -35.45 23.80
N THR A 137 10.05 -35.47 24.93
CA THR A 137 11.50 -35.64 25.03
C THR A 137 11.94 -37.10 25.06
N THR A 138 11.00 -38.04 25.14
CA THR A 138 11.29 -39.48 25.15
C THR A 138 10.48 -40.18 24.08
N VAL A 139 11.18 -41.03 23.29
CA VAL A 139 10.61 -41.78 22.17
C VAL A 139 10.18 -43.20 22.52
N ASP A 140 10.43 -43.64 23.74
CA ASP A 140 10.30 -45.04 24.10
C ASP A 140 8.86 -45.51 24.33
N PHE A 141 7.96 -44.61 24.65
CA PHE A 141 6.60 -44.95 25.11
C PHE A 141 5.46 -44.26 24.39
N GLY A 142 5.70 -43.74 23.24
CA GLY A 142 4.68 -42.98 22.58
C GLY A 142 4.44 -41.62 23.25
N VAL A 143 3.27 -41.10 23.01
CA VAL A 143 2.87 -39.78 23.56
C VAL A 143 2.73 -39.90 25.06
N LYS A 144 3.54 -39.16 25.80
CA LYS A 144 3.30 -38.94 27.21
C LYS A 144 2.15 -37.97 27.40
N ALA A 145 1.20 -38.34 28.26
CA ALA A 145 0.35 -37.33 28.85
C ALA A 145 1.23 -36.38 29.65
N TYR A 146 1.39 -35.18 29.19
CA TYR A 146 2.08 -34.16 29.94
C TYR A 146 1.24 -33.74 31.12
N LEU A 147 1.84 -33.81 32.29
CA LEU A 147 1.39 -32.95 33.37
C LEU A 147 1.55 -31.52 32.86
N VAL A 148 0.43 -30.84 32.70
CA VAL A 148 0.41 -29.45 32.31
C VAL A 148 1.15 -28.68 33.40
N GLU A 149 2.35 -28.22 33.10
CA GLU A 149 2.95 -27.14 33.89
C GLU A 149 2.01 -25.92 33.74
N ASP A 150 1.63 -25.30 34.83
CA ASP A 150 0.74 -24.14 34.85
C ASP A 150 1.26 -22.99 34.00
N GLU A 151 2.55 -22.96 33.73
CA GLU A 151 3.18 -22.04 32.81
C GLU A 151 3.68 -22.75 31.54
N LYS A 152 3.00 -22.54 30.43
CA LYS A 152 3.45 -22.99 29.12
C LYS A 152 4.69 -22.22 28.73
N LYS A 153 5.86 -22.81 28.85
CA LYS A 153 7.10 -22.24 28.34
C LYS A 153 7.09 -22.33 26.83
N GLN A 154 7.05 -21.17 26.18
CA GLN A 154 7.07 -21.04 24.74
C GLN A 154 8.41 -20.44 24.31
N SER A 155 9.05 -21.04 23.32
CA SER A 155 10.24 -20.48 22.68
C SER A 155 9.86 -19.93 21.31
N ASN A 156 10.05 -18.64 21.11
CA ASN A 156 9.85 -18.01 19.83
C ASN A 156 11.12 -18.15 18.99
N LYS A 157 11.00 -18.82 17.83
CA LYS A 157 12.09 -19.03 16.88
C LYS A 157 11.78 -18.28 15.59
N PHE A 158 12.05 -16.99 15.58
CA PHE A 158 11.69 -16.07 14.49
C PHE A 158 12.43 -16.35 13.16
N SER A 159 13.57 -17.02 13.20
CA SER A 159 14.40 -17.35 12.03
C SER A 159 14.42 -18.85 11.69
N SER A 160 13.44 -19.63 12.18
CA SER A 160 13.40 -21.06 11.95
C SER A 160 12.17 -21.46 11.14
N LEU A 161 12.34 -22.46 10.29
CA LEU A 161 11.30 -23.11 9.51
C LEU A 161 11.03 -24.50 10.06
N ILE A 162 9.79 -24.91 9.99
CA ILE A 162 9.36 -26.27 10.24
C ILE A 162 8.51 -26.73 9.05
N HIS A 163 8.66 -27.97 8.63
CA HIS A 163 7.86 -28.54 7.55
C HIS A 163 7.03 -29.74 8.02
N SER A 164 5.89 -29.92 7.42
CA SER A 164 5.03 -31.10 7.61
C SER A 164 5.49 -32.26 6.74
N GLY A 165 4.73 -33.36 6.79
CA GLY A 165 4.92 -34.48 5.88
C GLY A 165 4.50 -34.19 4.43
N ILE A 166 4.41 -35.24 3.65
CA ILE A 166 4.25 -35.18 2.19
C ILE A 166 2.79 -34.90 1.78
N PHE A 167 2.63 -34.06 0.75
CA PHE A 167 1.40 -33.97 -0.02
C PHE A 167 1.63 -34.53 -1.42
N ASN A 168 0.88 -35.58 -1.77
CA ASN A 168 0.92 -36.17 -3.10
C ASN A 168 -0.51 -36.39 -3.62
N SER A 169 -0.93 -35.52 -4.53
CA SER A 169 -2.27 -35.56 -5.13
C SER A 169 -2.52 -36.82 -5.99
N ARG A 170 -1.46 -37.43 -6.53
CA ARG A 170 -1.56 -38.62 -7.39
C ARG A 170 -1.84 -39.88 -6.56
N THR A 171 -1.24 -40.00 -5.39
CA THR A 171 -1.42 -41.16 -4.50
C THR A 171 -2.48 -40.96 -3.43
N GLY A 172 -3.06 -39.75 -3.35
CA GLY A 172 -4.01 -39.38 -2.31
C GLY A 172 -3.40 -39.22 -0.90
N VAL A 173 -2.07 -39.24 -0.79
CA VAL A 173 -1.39 -39.07 0.49
C VAL A 173 -1.38 -37.57 0.83
N ASN A 174 -1.98 -37.22 1.96
CA ASN A 174 -1.96 -35.88 2.52
C ASN A 174 -1.50 -35.93 3.98
N GLN A 175 -0.29 -35.45 4.23
CA GLN A 175 0.34 -35.38 5.54
C GLN A 175 0.71 -33.93 5.92
N THR A 176 0.04 -32.95 5.33
CA THR A 176 0.36 -31.53 5.54
C THR A 176 0.07 -31.04 6.96
N ASN A 177 -0.69 -31.79 7.73
CA ASN A 177 -0.96 -31.55 9.14
C ASN A 177 -0.17 -32.45 10.09
N GLN A 178 0.82 -33.19 9.58
CA GLN A 178 1.61 -34.14 10.36
C GLN A 178 3.06 -33.67 10.47
N PHE A 179 3.56 -33.57 11.69
CA PHE A 179 4.92 -33.14 11.99
C PHE A 179 5.62 -34.28 12.76
N SER A 180 6.64 -34.87 12.15
CA SER A 180 7.37 -36.01 12.71
C SER A 180 8.48 -35.53 13.63
N VAL A 181 8.53 -36.07 14.86
CA VAL A 181 9.64 -35.79 15.79
C VAL A 181 10.85 -36.67 15.52
N ALA A 182 10.64 -37.79 14.82
CA ALA A 182 11.71 -38.73 14.50
C ALA A 182 12.59 -38.28 13.32
N GLU A 183 12.17 -37.25 12.61
CA GLU A 183 12.87 -36.69 11.46
C GLU A 183 13.31 -35.27 11.78
N ASP A 184 14.36 -34.80 11.10
CA ASP A 184 14.79 -33.41 11.22
C ASP A 184 13.87 -32.50 10.37
N ILE A 185 12.77 -32.06 10.98
CA ILE A 185 11.74 -31.24 10.35
C ILE A 185 11.97 -29.74 10.55
N THR A 186 12.99 -29.37 11.31
CA THR A 186 13.25 -27.96 11.66
C THR A 186 14.55 -27.49 10.98
N ARG A 187 14.47 -26.36 10.30
CA ARG A 187 15.64 -25.70 9.74
C ARG A 187 15.75 -24.28 10.27
N THR A 188 16.87 -23.97 10.90
CA THR A 188 17.19 -22.60 11.32
C THR A 188 17.94 -21.90 10.20
N ILE A 189 17.46 -20.72 9.83
CA ILE A 189 18.12 -19.78 8.92
C ILE A 189 18.93 -18.81 9.77
N ASP A 190 19.87 -18.12 9.17
CA ASP A 190 20.75 -17.21 9.91
C ASP A 190 19.95 -16.14 10.67
N PRO A 191 19.98 -16.15 12.00
CA PRO A 191 19.23 -15.20 12.82
C PRO A 191 19.80 -13.77 12.75
N ALA A 192 21.04 -13.59 12.29
CA ALA A 192 21.63 -12.26 12.10
C ALA A 192 20.88 -11.41 11.07
N ASN A 193 20.16 -12.06 10.16
CA ASN A 193 19.36 -11.39 9.13
C ASN A 193 17.94 -11.01 9.59
N GLY A 194 17.62 -11.14 10.85
CA GLY A 194 16.29 -10.84 11.40
C GLY A 194 15.28 -11.97 11.22
N SER A 195 14.02 -11.66 11.50
CA SER A 195 12.93 -12.63 11.42
C SER A 195 12.54 -12.97 9.98
N ILE A 196 11.97 -14.16 9.79
CA ILE A 196 11.37 -14.55 8.51
C ILE A 196 10.02 -13.87 8.37
N GLN A 197 9.89 -13.04 7.34
CA GLN A 197 8.70 -12.26 7.09
C GLN A 197 7.81 -12.87 5.99
N LYS A 198 8.44 -13.47 4.95
CA LYS A 198 7.70 -14.05 3.82
C LYS A 198 8.38 -15.29 3.30
N LEU A 199 7.58 -16.26 2.93
CA LEU A 199 8.01 -17.45 2.20
C LEU A 199 7.34 -17.50 0.84
N TYR A 200 8.09 -17.87 -0.17
CA TYR A 200 7.56 -18.08 -1.52
C TYR A 200 8.16 -19.36 -2.14
N ALA A 201 7.28 -20.30 -2.50
CA ALA A 201 7.69 -21.51 -3.17
C ALA A 201 7.81 -21.27 -4.68
N GLU A 202 8.94 -21.66 -5.25
CA GLU A 202 9.21 -21.57 -6.67
C GLU A 202 9.77 -22.90 -7.16
N ASP A 203 8.95 -23.67 -7.86
CA ASP A 203 9.29 -25.02 -8.38
C ASP A 203 10.02 -25.91 -7.36
N THR A 204 11.35 -25.93 -7.41
CA THR A 204 12.22 -26.72 -6.54
C THR A 204 12.95 -25.88 -5.48
N ASN A 205 12.59 -24.63 -5.34
CA ASN A 205 13.23 -23.72 -4.40
C ASN A 205 12.21 -23.10 -3.45
N LEU A 206 12.62 -22.84 -2.24
CA LEU A 206 11.92 -21.99 -1.29
C LEU A 206 12.68 -20.69 -1.17
N ILE A 207 12.06 -19.60 -1.56
CA ILE A 207 12.60 -18.25 -1.38
C ILE A 207 12.16 -17.76 0.00
N ILE A 208 13.13 -17.34 0.79
CA ILE A 208 12.96 -16.91 2.17
C ILE A 208 13.32 -15.43 2.25
N PHE A 209 12.35 -14.62 2.63
CA PHE A 209 12.53 -13.20 2.88
C PHE A 209 12.63 -12.98 4.38
N GLN A 210 13.81 -12.59 4.84
CA GLN A 210 14.04 -12.09 6.20
C GLN A 210 14.02 -10.55 6.19
N GLU A 211 14.09 -9.95 7.36
CA GLU A 211 14.10 -8.50 7.49
C GLU A 211 15.22 -7.85 6.66
N ASN A 212 16.44 -8.38 6.77
CA ASN A 212 17.64 -7.76 6.19
C ASN A 212 18.25 -8.57 5.02
N LYS A 213 17.68 -9.73 4.69
CA LYS A 213 18.27 -10.62 3.67
C LYS A 213 17.22 -11.46 2.96
N VAL A 214 17.47 -11.68 1.68
CA VAL A 214 16.71 -12.67 0.90
C VAL A 214 17.62 -13.84 0.60
N SER A 215 17.12 -15.04 0.79
CA SER A 215 17.82 -16.27 0.53
C SER A 215 16.93 -17.30 -0.15
N LYS A 216 17.55 -18.33 -0.71
CA LYS A 216 16.83 -19.48 -1.27
C LYS A 216 17.33 -20.77 -0.65
N SER A 217 16.41 -21.68 -0.35
CA SER A 217 16.72 -23.06 0.01
C SER A 217 16.25 -24.00 -1.07
N LEU A 218 17.06 -24.98 -1.40
CA LEU A 218 16.67 -26.07 -2.28
C LEU A 218 15.69 -26.99 -1.55
N ILE A 219 14.67 -27.46 -2.22
CA ILE A 219 13.71 -28.42 -1.68
C ILE A 219 14.04 -29.81 -2.22
N ASP A 220 14.10 -30.81 -1.34
CA ASP A 220 14.46 -32.22 -1.63
C ASP A 220 15.83 -32.39 -2.32
N LYS A 221 16.69 -31.42 -2.25
CA LYS A 221 17.98 -31.39 -2.90
C LYS A 221 19.00 -30.67 -2.03
N ASP A 222 20.26 -31.03 -2.19
CA ASP A 222 21.37 -30.32 -1.58
C ASP A 222 22.45 -30.03 -2.61
N ALA A 223 23.15 -28.90 -2.46
CA ALA A 223 24.24 -28.54 -3.33
C ALA A 223 25.57 -28.98 -2.71
N ILE A 224 26.28 -29.84 -3.38
CA ILE A 224 27.65 -30.22 -3.01
C ILE A 224 28.61 -29.43 -3.91
N TYR A 225 29.49 -28.67 -3.29
CA TYR A 225 30.53 -27.94 -4.00
C TYR A 225 31.79 -28.79 -4.07
N SER A 226 32.36 -28.96 -5.27
CA SER A 226 33.68 -29.56 -5.43
C SER A 226 34.75 -28.59 -4.91
N ALA A 227 35.98 -29.12 -4.67
CA ALA A 227 37.12 -28.29 -4.28
C ALA A 227 37.48 -27.19 -5.33
N GLU A 228 36.98 -27.35 -6.54
CA GLU A 228 37.14 -26.41 -7.67
C GLU A 228 35.97 -25.38 -7.78
N GLY A 229 35.03 -25.38 -6.82
CA GLY A 229 33.89 -24.44 -6.78
C GLY A 229 32.70 -24.81 -7.67
N ASN A 230 32.73 -25.96 -8.34
CA ASN A 230 31.59 -26.42 -9.15
C ASN A 230 30.50 -27.03 -8.27
N ALA A 231 29.28 -26.53 -8.42
CA ALA A 231 28.12 -27.05 -7.70
C ALA A 231 27.55 -28.29 -8.38
N SER A 232 27.42 -29.40 -7.64
CA SER A 232 26.67 -30.58 -8.05
C SER A 232 25.43 -30.72 -7.15
N VAL A 233 24.26 -30.91 -7.76
CA VAL A 233 23.01 -31.11 -7.02
C VAL A 233 22.78 -32.59 -6.79
N THR A 234 22.63 -32.99 -5.52
CA THR A 234 22.32 -34.35 -5.11
C THR A 234 20.99 -34.42 -4.39
N SER A 235 20.25 -35.52 -4.58
CA SER A 235 19.05 -35.80 -3.81
C SER A 235 19.44 -36.28 -2.40
N ARG A 236 18.87 -35.67 -1.38
CA ARG A 236 19.03 -36.05 0.03
C ARG A 236 17.66 -36.22 0.70
N ASN A 237 17.61 -36.97 1.78
CA ASN A 237 16.41 -37.11 2.61
C ASN A 237 16.07 -35.84 3.45
N VAL A 238 16.70 -34.72 3.17
CA VAL A 238 16.45 -33.46 3.85
C VAL A 238 15.53 -32.63 2.98
N VAL A 239 14.34 -32.35 3.47
CA VAL A 239 13.31 -31.59 2.70
C VAL A 239 13.76 -30.16 2.45
N ILE A 240 14.28 -29.46 3.45
CA ILE A 240 14.83 -28.11 3.30
C ILE A 240 16.37 -28.21 3.26
N GLY A 241 16.93 -28.11 2.08
CA GLY A 241 18.37 -28.20 1.85
C GLY A 241 19.14 -26.95 2.28
N GLN A 242 20.33 -26.81 1.73
CA GLN A 242 21.20 -25.67 2.05
C GLN A 242 20.53 -24.34 1.69
N ASN A 243 20.65 -23.37 2.60
CA ASN A 243 20.23 -22.02 2.37
C ASN A 243 21.36 -21.20 1.73
N VAL A 244 21.07 -20.55 0.61
CA VAL A 244 22.00 -19.71 -0.13
C VAL A 244 21.44 -18.30 -0.20
N ALA A 245 22.17 -17.33 0.35
CA ALA A 245 21.77 -15.94 0.32
C ALA A 245 22.00 -15.33 -1.08
N TYR A 246 21.10 -14.47 -1.52
CA TYR A 246 21.32 -13.63 -2.69
C TYR A 246 22.38 -12.55 -2.40
N ALA A 247 23.04 -12.10 -3.46
CA ALA A 247 23.99 -11.00 -3.35
C ALA A 247 23.29 -9.69 -2.96
N GLY A 248 23.96 -8.85 -2.21
CA GLY A 248 23.44 -7.60 -1.67
C GLY A 248 22.83 -7.78 -0.28
N GLU A 249 22.74 -6.70 0.47
CA GLU A 249 22.17 -6.65 1.82
C GLU A 249 20.72 -6.14 1.78
N TYR A 250 19.85 -6.83 1.04
CA TYR A 250 18.45 -6.46 0.87
C TYR A 250 17.54 -7.51 1.48
N GLY A 251 16.58 -7.06 2.27
CA GLY A 251 15.52 -7.85 2.87
C GLY A 251 14.14 -7.30 2.53
N ILE A 252 13.11 -7.79 3.22
CA ILE A 252 11.74 -7.27 3.06
C ILE A 252 11.35 -6.36 4.25
N SER A 253 12.31 -6.07 5.14
CA SER A 253 12.07 -5.39 6.43
C SER A 253 10.90 -6.05 7.18
N THR A 254 9.97 -5.29 7.71
CA THR A 254 8.75 -5.79 8.37
C THR A 254 7.49 -5.58 7.53
N ASP A 255 7.65 -5.44 6.20
CA ASP A 255 6.55 -5.15 5.26
C ASP A 255 6.28 -6.31 4.28
N PRO A 256 5.89 -7.52 4.76
CA PRO A 256 5.61 -8.68 3.90
C PRO A 256 4.47 -8.46 2.92
N GLU A 257 3.59 -7.49 3.17
CA GLU A 257 2.49 -7.09 2.30
C GLU A 257 2.95 -6.33 1.07
N SER A 258 4.19 -5.86 1.04
CA SER A 258 4.79 -5.23 -0.14
C SER A 258 5.11 -6.22 -1.26
N PHE A 259 5.06 -7.51 -0.95
CA PHE A 259 5.45 -8.59 -1.85
C PHE A 259 4.45 -8.80 -2.99
N ALA A 260 4.96 -8.83 -4.22
CA ALA A 260 4.20 -9.19 -5.41
C ALA A 260 5.00 -10.09 -6.34
N VAL A 261 4.30 -10.87 -7.16
CA VAL A 261 4.91 -11.81 -8.10
C VAL A 261 4.33 -11.62 -9.49
N ASN A 262 5.21 -11.66 -10.48
CA ASN A 262 4.85 -11.80 -11.88
C ASN A 262 5.81 -12.76 -12.58
N GLY A 263 5.37 -13.96 -12.86
CA GLY A 263 6.22 -15.01 -13.40
C GLY A 263 7.44 -15.26 -12.53
N TYR A 264 8.62 -15.10 -13.09
CA TYR A 264 9.90 -15.29 -12.36
C TYR A 264 10.34 -14.07 -11.54
N ARG A 265 9.64 -12.95 -11.65
CA ARG A 265 9.99 -11.71 -10.96
C ARG A 265 9.19 -11.58 -9.68
N LYS A 266 9.88 -11.24 -8.59
CA LYS A 266 9.32 -10.93 -7.29
C LYS A 266 9.68 -9.49 -6.96
N TYR A 267 8.70 -8.72 -6.52
CA TYR A 267 8.85 -7.33 -6.13
C TYR A 267 8.61 -7.22 -4.64
N PHE A 268 9.37 -6.40 -3.97
CA PHE A 268 9.25 -6.16 -2.55
C PHE A 268 9.93 -4.85 -2.17
N THR A 269 9.65 -4.35 -0.98
CA THR A 269 10.27 -3.15 -0.44
C THR A 269 11.18 -3.50 0.70
N ASP A 270 12.32 -2.85 0.75
CA ASP A 270 13.23 -2.82 1.89
C ASP A 270 13.16 -1.42 2.49
N ARG A 271 12.38 -1.29 3.55
CA ARG A 271 12.17 -0.01 4.22
C ARG A 271 13.42 0.45 4.96
N ASP A 272 14.19 -0.46 5.52
CA ASP A 272 15.39 -0.13 6.29
C ASP A 272 16.50 0.44 5.39
N GLN A 273 16.58 -0.05 4.14
CA GLN A 273 17.46 0.47 3.11
C GLN A 273 16.83 1.59 2.25
N ASN A 274 15.55 1.89 2.47
CA ASN A 274 14.77 2.87 1.70
C ASN A 274 14.72 2.59 0.19
N VAL A 275 14.59 1.33 -0.19
CA VAL A 275 14.58 0.90 -1.59
C VAL A 275 13.40 0.00 -1.94
N VAL A 276 13.06 -0.01 -3.21
CA VAL A 276 12.18 -1.00 -3.82
C VAL A 276 13.02 -1.93 -4.67
N CYS A 277 12.85 -3.22 -4.44
CA CYS A 277 13.65 -4.27 -5.04
C CYS A 277 12.84 -5.16 -5.97
N ARG A 278 13.52 -5.68 -6.99
CA ARG A 278 13.04 -6.76 -7.85
C ARG A 278 14.02 -7.92 -7.76
N LEU A 279 13.55 -9.06 -7.33
CA LEU A 279 14.28 -10.32 -7.41
C LEU A 279 13.90 -11.05 -8.69
N SER A 280 14.88 -11.47 -9.48
CA SER A 280 14.68 -12.34 -10.64
C SER A 280 15.85 -13.34 -10.78
N MET A 281 15.95 -14.03 -11.91
CA MET A 281 17.01 -15.03 -12.12
C MET A 281 18.44 -14.44 -12.09
N ASP A 282 18.58 -13.18 -12.40
CA ASP A 282 19.83 -12.40 -12.37
C ASP A 282 20.17 -11.81 -10.98
N GLY A 283 19.35 -12.11 -9.96
CA GLY A 283 19.54 -11.62 -8.61
C GLY A 283 18.61 -10.47 -8.25
N ILE A 284 19.03 -9.68 -7.25
CA ILE A 284 18.26 -8.54 -6.74
C ILE A 284 18.68 -7.27 -7.49
N THR A 285 17.72 -6.56 -8.03
CA THR A 285 17.88 -5.25 -8.68
C THR A 285 17.09 -4.20 -7.92
N VAL A 286 17.74 -3.08 -7.58
CA VAL A 286 17.06 -1.93 -6.95
C VAL A 286 16.36 -1.13 -8.03
N ILE A 287 15.03 -1.20 -8.09
CA ILE A 287 14.22 -0.50 -9.09
C ILE A 287 13.84 0.92 -8.68
N SER A 288 13.96 1.27 -7.41
CA SER A 288 13.80 2.65 -6.93
C SER A 288 14.93 3.58 -7.41
N SER A 289 16.07 3.04 -7.83
CA SER A 289 17.20 3.82 -8.37
C SER A 289 16.93 4.41 -9.76
N TYR A 290 15.87 4.00 -10.45
CA TYR A 290 15.52 4.56 -11.75
C TYR A 290 14.90 5.96 -11.61
N GLY A 291 15.74 6.94 -11.32
CA GLY A 291 15.37 8.35 -11.24
C GLY A 291 14.60 8.78 -9.98
N MET A 292 14.39 7.88 -9.00
CA MET A 292 13.55 8.17 -7.84
C MET A 292 14.21 7.81 -6.48
N THR A 293 15.53 7.74 -6.42
CA THR A 293 16.26 7.38 -5.20
C THR A 293 15.92 8.30 -4.03
N ASP A 294 15.98 9.61 -4.25
CA ASP A 294 15.68 10.59 -3.20
C ASP A 294 14.22 10.55 -2.77
N PHE A 295 13.31 10.38 -3.72
CA PHE A 295 11.88 10.25 -3.44
C PHE A 295 11.61 9.07 -2.49
N PHE A 296 12.11 7.88 -2.80
CA PHE A 296 11.88 6.70 -1.97
C PHE A 296 12.56 6.82 -0.60
N ARG A 297 13.78 7.34 -0.55
CA ARG A 297 14.46 7.64 0.73
C ARG A 297 13.59 8.50 1.64
N ASP A 298 13.06 9.60 1.10
CA ASP A 298 12.28 10.55 1.87
C ASP A 298 10.91 9.98 2.27
N LYS A 299 10.27 9.22 1.37
CA LYS A 299 8.95 8.63 1.64
C LYS A 299 8.98 7.41 2.56
N PHE A 300 9.99 6.56 2.47
CA PHE A 300 10.14 5.44 3.39
C PHE A 300 10.53 5.88 4.80
N SER A 301 11.39 6.89 4.91
CA SER A 301 11.79 7.44 6.22
C SER A 301 10.61 8.02 7.01
N THR A 302 9.57 8.49 6.33
CA THR A 302 8.37 9.09 6.93
C THR A 302 7.16 8.16 6.93
N ALA A 303 7.28 6.94 6.41
CA ALA A 303 6.17 6.00 6.33
C ALA A 303 5.61 5.62 7.70
N THR A 304 4.28 5.67 7.87
CA THR A 304 3.59 5.51 9.16
C THR A 304 2.91 4.16 9.35
N GLY A 305 2.98 3.25 8.39
CA GLY A 305 2.31 1.95 8.48
C GLY A 305 2.93 0.94 7.53
N ASN A 306 2.25 -0.20 7.34
CA ASN A 306 2.72 -1.26 6.46
C ASN A 306 2.66 -0.82 4.99
N ILE A 307 3.70 -1.11 4.25
CA ILE A 307 3.77 -0.85 2.82
C ILE A 307 3.03 -1.97 2.09
N ILE A 308 2.11 -1.60 1.22
CA ILE A 308 1.29 -2.54 0.46
C ILE A 308 1.80 -2.62 -0.97
N GLY A 309 2.04 -3.81 -1.45
CA GLY A 309 2.45 -4.05 -2.82
C GLY A 309 1.53 -5.04 -3.54
N GLY A 310 1.51 -4.96 -4.85
CA GLY A 310 0.75 -5.90 -5.66
C GLY A 310 1.08 -5.79 -7.13
N TRP A 311 0.70 -6.82 -7.88
CA TRP A 311 0.87 -6.84 -9.31
C TRP A 311 -0.43 -6.44 -10.02
N ASP A 312 -0.40 -5.37 -10.78
CA ASP A 312 -1.49 -5.01 -11.67
C ASP A 312 -1.40 -5.85 -12.96
N ALA A 313 -2.27 -6.86 -13.04
CA ALA A 313 -2.28 -7.77 -14.18
C ALA A 313 -2.78 -7.10 -15.48
N HIS A 314 -3.59 -6.05 -15.39
CA HIS A 314 -4.12 -5.34 -16.54
C HIS A 314 -3.04 -4.48 -17.22
N ASN A 315 -2.37 -3.62 -16.45
CA ASN A 315 -1.31 -2.75 -16.96
C ASN A 315 0.07 -3.43 -16.95
N LYS A 316 0.19 -4.61 -16.34
CA LYS A 316 1.47 -5.35 -16.17
C LYS A 316 2.50 -4.54 -15.40
N GLN A 317 2.08 -3.94 -14.30
CA GLN A 317 2.89 -3.06 -13.47
C GLN A 317 2.93 -3.54 -12.02
N TYR A 318 4.04 -3.31 -11.34
CA TYR A 318 4.10 -3.45 -9.90
C TYR A 318 3.58 -2.16 -9.26
N VAL A 319 2.55 -2.28 -8.44
CA VAL A 319 1.96 -1.16 -7.70
C VAL A 319 2.41 -1.23 -6.25
N VAL A 320 2.89 -0.13 -5.71
CA VAL A 320 3.28 0.00 -4.31
C VAL A 320 2.59 1.21 -3.68
N THR A 321 2.03 1.01 -2.50
CA THR A 321 1.43 2.07 -1.67
C THR A 321 2.24 2.25 -0.41
N ILE A 322 2.73 3.45 -0.19
CA ILE A 322 3.53 3.85 0.97
C ILE A 322 2.67 4.77 1.83
N PRO A 323 2.20 4.32 3.01
CA PRO A 323 1.46 5.16 3.93
C PRO A 323 2.35 6.32 4.42
N GLN A 324 1.79 7.51 4.43
CA GLN A 324 2.45 8.73 4.88
C GLN A 324 1.73 9.32 6.08
N PRO A 325 2.36 10.19 6.85
CA PRO A 325 1.67 10.96 7.89
C PRO A 325 0.43 11.65 7.33
N PRO A 326 -0.63 11.76 8.10
CA PRO A 326 -1.83 12.50 7.70
C PRO A 326 -1.49 13.94 7.33
N VAL A 327 -2.16 14.45 6.32
CA VAL A 327 -1.99 15.83 5.84
C VAL A 327 -3.21 16.63 6.25
N THR A 328 -2.99 17.82 6.81
CA THR A 328 -4.08 18.74 7.15
C THR A 328 -4.45 19.56 5.91
N GLU A 329 -5.63 19.35 5.38
CA GLU A 329 -6.21 20.12 4.29
C GLU A 329 -7.37 20.99 4.82
N GLY A 330 -7.07 22.24 5.14
CA GLY A 330 -8.04 23.13 5.78
C GLY A 330 -8.33 22.69 7.22
N LEU A 331 -9.57 22.27 7.50
CA LEU A 331 -10.00 21.72 8.80
C LEU A 331 -10.03 20.19 8.81
N ALA A 332 -9.81 19.53 7.68
CA ALA A 332 -9.81 18.08 7.56
C ALA A 332 -8.40 17.51 7.65
N VAL A 333 -8.24 16.39 8.35
CA VAL A 333 -7.04 15.56 8.31
C VAL A 333 -7.31 14.39 7.38
N VAL A 334 -6.54 14.34 6.30
CA VAL A 334 -6.64 13.29 5.28
C VAL A 334 -5.49 12.31 5.44
N PRO A 335 -5.73 10.99 5.40
CA PRO A 335 -4.65 10.02 5.44
C PRO A 335 -3.66 10.25 4.31
N GLY A 336 -2.40 10.46 4.65
CA GLY A 336 -1.34 10.61 3.67
C GLY A 336 -0.95 9.25 3.08
N TYR A 337 -0.67 9.22 1.79
CA TYR A 337 -0.16 8.04 1.09
C TYR A 337 0.46 8.41 -0.26
N GLU A 338 1.30 7.51 -0.76
CA GLU A 338 1.84 7.56 -2.11
C GLU A 338 1.61 6.19 -2.77
N THR A 339 0.80 6.14 -3.80
CA THR A 339 0.58 4.92 -4.58
C THR A 339 1.22 5.09 -5.96
N LEU A 340 2.20 4.26 -6.27
CA LEU A 340 3.04 4.36 -7.46
C LEU A 340 3.01 3.05 -8.25
N ALA A 341 3.19 3.14 -9.56
CA ALA A 341 3.31 1.98 -10.43
C ALA A 341 4.64 1.97 -11.18
N PHE A 342 5.32 0.83 -11.12
CA PHE A 342 6.54 0.55 -11.85
C PHE A 342 6.26 -0.31 -13.08
N ASP A 343 6.74 0.13 -14.24
CA ASP A 343 6.64 -0.61 -15.50
C ASP A 343 8.00 -1.16 -15.92
N GLU A 344 8.03 -2.46 -16.14
CA GLU A 344 9.25 -3.16 -16.59
C GLU A 344 9.66 -2.79 -18.01
N THR A 345 8.71 -2.46 -18.87
CA THR A 345 8.97 -2.17 -20.29
C THR A 345 9.72 -0.85 -20.43
N SER A 346 9.24 0.17 -19.72
CA SER A 346 9.86 1.49 -19.68
C SER A 346 11.03 1.56 -18.68
N LYS A 347 11.20 0.54 -17.82
CA LYS A 347 12.16 0.51 -16.70
C LYS A 347 12.04 1.77 -15.83
N GLY A 348 10.81 2.12 -15.49
CA GLY A 348 10.57 3.36 -14.76
C GLY A 348 9.25 3.37 -13.98
N TRP A 349 9.12 4.37 -13.14
CA TRP A 349 7.90 4.67 -12.40
C TRP A 349 7.00 5.54 -13.27
N VAL A 350 5.89 4.98 -13.73
CA VAL A 350 5.09 5.56 -14.82
C VAL A 350 3.81 6.22 -14.36
N SER A 351 3.32 5.87 -13.17
CA SER A 351 2.03 6.37 -12.68
C SER A 351 2.04 6.60 -11.18
N ARG A 352 1.27 7.58 -10.76
CA ARG A 352 0.89 7.84 -9.38
C ARG A 352 -0.62 7.83 -9.31
N PHE A 353 -1.19 7.17 -8.30
CA PHE A 353 -2.63 6.97 -8.16
C PHE A 353 -3.16 7.59 -6.88
N ASP A 354 -4.37 8.13 -6.97
CA ASP A 354 -5.10 8.73 -5.84
C ASP A 354 -6.01 7.68 -5.18
N TYR A 355 -5.46 6.52 -4.83
CA TYR A 355 -6.14 5.54 -3.99
C TYR A 355 -5.18 4.86 -3.02
N LYS A 356 -5.69 4.54 -1.83
CA LYS A 356 -4.97 3.84 -0.77
C LYS A 356 -5.63 2.49 -0.54
N PRO A 357 -5.09 1.39 -1.06
CA PRO A 357 -5.61 0.06 -0.76
C PRO A 357 -5.11 -0.43 0.60
N ASN A 358 -5.92 -1.22 1.27
CA ASN A 358 -5.48 -2.02 2.41
C ASN A 358 -4.82 -3.33 1.96
N GLN A 359 -5.18 -3.80 0.76
CA GLN A 359 -4.59 -4.99 0.13
C GLN A 359 -4.75 -4.92 -1.38
N ILE A 360 -3.79 -5.46 -2.11
CA ILE A 360 -3.82 -5.59 -3.57
C ILE A 360 -3.83 -7.08 -3.92
N ILE A 361 -4.73 -7.47 -4.83
CA ILE A 361 -4.92 -8.87 -5.22
C ILE A 361 -5.03 -8.97 -6.74
N SER A 362 -4.23 -9.85 -7.35
CA SER A 362 -4.38 -10.22 -8.76
C SER A 362 -4.96 -11.63 -8.85
N LEU A 363 -6.10 -11.76 -9.50
CA LEU A 363 -6.78 -13.04 -9.68
C LEU A 363 -7.38 -13.14 -11.09
N ASN A 364 -7.10 -14.23 -11.79
CA ASN A 364 -7.63 -14.48 -13.13
C ASN A 364 -7.44 -13.29 -14.09
N ASN A 365 -6.26 -12.73 -14.12
CA ASN A 365 -5.89 -11.57 -14.93
C ASN A 365 -6.72 -10.29 -14.64
N ASN A 366 -7.39 -10.24 -13.50
CA ASN A 366 -8.05 -9.03 -13.02
C ASN A 366 -7.30 -8.46 -11.83
N TYR A 367 -7.38 -7.14 -11.70
CA TYR A 367 -6.78 -6.39 -10.61
C TYR A 367 -7.85 -5.95 -9.63
N PHE A 368 -7.65 -6.30 -8.38
CA PHE A 368 -8.55 -5.98 -7.27
C PHE A 368 -7.80 -5.27 -6.17
N THR A 369 -8.48 -4.37 -5.49
CA THR A 369 -8.00 -3.76 -4.26
C THR A 369 -9.07 -3.86 -3.18
N ALA A 370 -8.63 -4.10 -1.95
CA ALA A 370 -9.51 -4.01 -0.79
C ALA A 370 -9.33 -2.64 -0.13
N ASN A 371 -10.43 -2.04 0.27
CA ASN A 371 -10.44 -0.81 1.05
C ASN A 371 -11.68 -0.78 1.93
N GLU A 372 -11.51 -0.45 3.22
CA GLU A 372 -12.60 -0.35 4.22
C GLU A 372 -13.55 -1.56 4.21
N GLY A 373 -12.99 -2.77 4.18
CA GLY A 373 -13.77 -4.01 4.19
C GLY A 373 -14.51 -4.32 2.87
N LYS A 374 -14.32 -3.53 1.83
CA LYS A 374 -14.91 -3.74 0.49
C LYS A 374 -13.85 -4.14 -0.51
N LEU A 375 -14.24 -4.99 -1.46
CA LEU A 375 -13.40 -5.41 -2.57
C LEU A 375 -13.81 -4.67 -3.84
N TYR A 376 -12.84 -4.01 -4.47
CA TYR A 376 -13.04 -3.24 -5.69
C TYR A 376 -12.30 -3.90 -6.85
N LYS A 377 -12.99 -4.09 -7.96
CA LYS A 377 -12.38 -4.51 -9.22
C LYS A 377 -12.05 -3.29 -10.06
N HIS A 378 -10.81 -3.16 -10.45
CA HIS A 378 -10.36 -2.08 -11.32
C HIS A 378 -10.59 -2.41 -12.81
N TYR A 379 -10.51 -1.39 -13.65
CA TYR A 379 -10.63 -1.49 -15.12
C TYR A 379 -11.92 -2.13 -15.61
N THR A 380 -13.02 -1.95 -14.89
CA THR A 380 -14.33 -2.43 -15.32
C THR A 380 -14.96 -1.46 -16.31
N LEU A 381 -15.30 -1.95 -17.48
CA LEU A 381 -16.12 -1.23 -18.47
C LEU A 381 -17.59 -1.48 -18.14
N ALA A 382 -18.20 -0.64 -17.33
CA ALA A 382 -19.65 -0.67 -17.18
C ALA A 382 -20.29 0.07 -18.39
N PRO A 383 -21.26 -0.52 -19.09
CA PRO A 383 -21.76 0.01 -20.36
C PRO A 383 -22.36 1.42 -20.29
N ASN A 384 -22.71 1.94 -19.13
CA ASN A 384 -23.32 3.26 -18.98
C ASN A 384 -22.71 4.15 -17.88
N THR A 385 -21.62 3.72 -17.24
CA THR A 385 -20.98 4.44 -16.13
C THR A 385 -19.47 4.30 -16.23
N GLN A 386 -18.90 4.74 -17.34
CA GLN A 386 -17.44 4.84 -17.44
C GLN A 386 -16.96 5.97 -16.55
N ALA A 387 -16.54 5.63 -15.36
CA ALA A 387 -16.00 6.57 -14.40
C ALA A 387 -14.47 6.47 -14.42
N ARG A 388 -13.83 7.24 -15.34
CA ARG A 388 -12.38 7.38 -15.36
C ARG A 388 -11.92 8.15 -14.13
N ALA A 389 -10.83 7.71 -13.52
CA ALA A 389 -10.23 8.32 -12.34
C ALA A 389 -11.20 8.44 -11.14
N VAL A 390 -12.15 7.50 -11.02
CA VAL A 390 -12.99 7.34 -9.83
C VAL A 390 -12.48 6.15 -9.04
N PHE A 391 -11.94 6.41 -7.86
CA PHE A 391 -11.42 5.40 -6.96
C PHE A 391 -12.25 5.41 -5.67
N TYR A 392 -12.79 4.24 -5.29
CA TYR A 392 -13.62 4.07 -4.09
C TYR A 392 -14.81 5.04 -3.98
N GLY A 393 -15.35 5.44 -5.15
CA GLY A 393 -16.46 6.39 -5.25
C GLY A 393 -16.06 7.86 -5.32
N THR A 394 -14.77 8.17 -5.18
CA THR A 394 -14.25 9.55 -5.25
C THR A 394 -13.61 9.82 -6.61
N GLN A 395 -14.00 10.93 -7.23
CA GLN A 395 -13.41 11.40 -8.49
C GLN A 395 -12.09 12.11 -8.21
N SER A 396 -11.02 11.67 -8.87
CA SER A 396 -9.70 12.30 -8.86
C SER A 396 -9.39 13.00 -10.17
N GLU A 397 -8.62 14.06 -10.10
CA GLU A 397 -8.11 14.76 -11.27
C GLU A 397 -6.87 14.04 -11.81
N SER A 398 -6.79 13.82 -13.12
CA SER A 398 -5.56 13.30 -13.72
C SER A 398 -4.65 14.46 -14.14
N SER A 399 -3.40 14.39 -13.74
CA SER A 399 -2.40 15.41 -14.06
C SER A 399 -1.10 14.81 -14.55
N VAL A 400 -0.37 15.58 -15.32
CA VAL A 400 1.01 15.31 -15.70
C VAL A 400 1.82 16.61 -15.65
N THR A 401 2.97 16.54 -14.98
CA THR A 401 3.91 17.66 -14.90
C THR A 401 5.20 17.27 -15.60
N PHE A 402 5.69 18.14 -16.44
CA PHE A 402 6.92 17.94 -17.18
C PHE A 402 7.66 19.26 -17.39
N VAL A 403 8.92 19.18 -17.79
CA VAL A 403 9.82 20.33 -17.91
C VAL A 403 10.25 20.52 -19.36
N PHE A 404 10.04 21.72 -19.89
CA PHE A 404 10.65 22.17 -21.13
C PHE A 404 12.01 22.80 -20.84
N ASN A 405 13.06 22.15 -21.27
CA ASN A 405 14.43 22.63 -21.06
C ASN A 405 15.30 22.59 -22.33
N GLY A 406 14.72 22.95 -23.47
CA GLY A 406 15.48 23.15 -24.70
C GLY A 406 16.46 24.32 -24.54
N ALA A 407 17.72 24.16 -24.94
CA ALA A 407 18.79 25.15 -24.78
C ALA A 407 18.95 25.63 -23.31
N PRO A 408 19.44 24.78 -22.39
CA PRO A 408 19.37 25.03 -20.95
C PRO A 408 20.21 26.22 -20.46
N SER A 409 21.23 26.63 -21.20
CA SER A 409 22.08 27.78 -20.88
C SER A 409 21.52 29.14 -21.29
N MET A 410 20.34 29.18 -21.92
CA MET A 410 19.78 30.40 -22.46
C MET A 410 18.45 30.74 -21.79
N VAL A 411 18.25 32.02 -21.51
CA VAL A 411 16.94 32.54 -21.10
C VAL A 411 15.99 32.51 -22.30
N LYS A 412 14.80 32.01 -22.07
CA LYS A 412 13.73 31.85 -23.06
C LYS A 412 12.50 32.66 -22.64
N ASN A 413 11.80 33.23 -23.61
CA ASN A 413 10.44 33.70 -23.41
C ASN A 413 9.48 32.70 -24.05
N PHE A 414 8.79 31.92 -23.22
CA PHE A 414 7.79 30.94 -23.63
C PHE A 414 6.50 31.69 -23.97
N GLN A 415 6.07 31.61 -25.22
CA GLN A 415 4.96 32.42 -25.72
C GLN A 415 3.69 31.63 -25.96
N THR A 416 3.83 30.42 -26.45
CA THR A 416 2.70 29.56 -26.80
C THR A 416 2.88 28.14 -26.28
N ILE A 417 1.76 27.48 -26.03
CA ILE A 417 1.71 26.07 -25.73
C ILE A 417 0.69 25.38 -26.64
N ASN A 418 0.99 24.17 -27.06
CA ASN A 418 0.04 23.37 -27.80
C ASN A 418 0.11 21.92 -27.32
N TYR A 419 -1.00 21.21 -27.50
CA TYR A 419 -1.03 19.79 -27.22
C TYR A 419 -1.81 19.00 -28.30
N GLU A 420 -1.44 17.75 -28.47
CA GLU A 420 -2.13 16.76 -29.28
C GLU A 420 -2.74 15.71 -28.33
N GLY A 421 -4.01 15.42 -28.50
CA GLY A 421 -4.72 14.49 -27.62
C GLY A 421 -6.22 14.71 -27.62
N ASP A 422 -6.89 14.02 -26.72
CA ASP A 422 -8.33 14.20 -26.55
C ASP A 422 -8.67 15.58 -25.97
N THR A 423 -9.89 16.03 -26.27
CA THR A 423 -10.43 17.26 -25.69
C THR A 423 -10.56 17.18 -24.17
N GLY A 424 -10.41 18.28 -23.45
CA GLY A 424 -10.64 18.39 -22.00
C GLY A 424 -9.40 18.67 -21.18
N TRP A 425 -8.21 18.62 -21.78
CA TRP A 425 -6.98 18.99 -21.08
C TRP A 425 -6.89 20.51 -20.89
N ARG A 426 -6.43 20.90 -19.72
CA ARG A 426 -6.18 22.30 -19.35
C ARG A 426 -4.76 22.41 -18.77
N MET A 427 -4.15 23.55 -18.93
CA MET A 427 -2.90 23.88 -18.27
C MET A 427 -3.22 24.58 -16.95
N THR A 428 -2.94 23.96 -15.84
CA THR A 428 -3.19 24.53 -14.51
C THR A 428 -1.99 25.28 -13.96
N GLY A 429 -0.82 24.98 -14.44
CA GLY A 429 0.41 25.69 -14.06
C GLY A 429 1.44 25.73 -15.17
N PHE A 430 2.07 26.86 -15.33
CA PHE A 430 3.32 27.01 -16.09
C PHE A 430 4.23 27.93 -15.28
N LYS A 431 5.31 27.37 -14.78
CA LYS A 431 6.28 28.05 -13.92
C LYS A 431 7.64 28.04 -14.57
N THR A 432 8.34 29.14 -14.41
CA THR A 432 9.77 29.25 -14.72
C THR A 432 10.53 29.57 -13.44
N ASN A 433 11.83 29.72 -13.53
CA ASN A 433 12.63 30.14 -12.36
C ASN A 433 12.33 31.59 -11.92
N THR A 434 11.65 32.41 -12.74
CA THR A 434 11.35 33.80 -12.46
C THR A 434 9.85 34.12 -12.54
N ASP A 435 9.14 33.51 -13.47
CA ASP A 435 7.79 33.90 -13.87
C ASP A 435 6.78 32.76 -13.71
N ASN A 436 5.51 33.11 -13.54
CA ASN A 436 4.37 32.21 -13.60
C ASN A 436 3.37 32.65 -14.66
N ALA A 437 2.70 31.69 -15.30
CA ALA A 437 1.62 31.97 -16.25
C ALA A 437 0.23 31.86 -15.61
N LEU A 438 -0.74 32.54 -16.23
CA LEU A 438 -2.15 32.28 -15.96
C LEU A 438 -2.53 30.87 -16.44
N PRO A 439 -3.47 30.19 -15.76
CA PRO A 439 -4.03 28.93 -16.24
C PRO A 439 -4.69 29.10 -17.61
N ILE A 440 -4.66 28.03 -18.40
CA ILE A 440 -5.31 27.96 -19.71
C ILE A 440 -6.39 26.90 -19.65
N LEU A 441 -7.63 27.29 -19.87
CA LEU A 441 -8.80 26.40 -19.79
C LEU A 441 -9.24 25.92 -21.18
N GLN A 442 -10.19 25.01 -21.20
CA GLN A 442 -10.94 24.70 -22.41
C GLN A 442 -12.29 25.44 -22.43
N ALA A 443 -12.67 25.96 -23.57
CA ALA A 443 -13.84 26.83 -23.74
C ALA A 443 -15.20 26.19 -23.37
N SER A 444 -15.27 24.85 -23.22
CA SER A 444 -16.51 24.13 -22.93
C SER A 444 -16.75 23.82 -21.45
N PHE A 445 -15.87 24.26 -20.54
CA PHE A 445 -15.93 23.86 -19.12
C PHE A 445 -16.14 24.97 -18.10
N ALA A 446 -16.49 26.16 -18.52
CA ALA A 446 -16.91 27.23 -17.58
C ALA A 446 -18.32 26.89 -17.04
N THR A 447 -18.39 26.12 -15.95
CA THR A 447 -19.67 25.68 -15.38
C THR A 447 -20.13 26.49 -14.17
N THR A 448 -19.30 27.37 -13.62
CA THR A 448 -19.65 28.22 -12.49
C THR A 448 -19.50 29.73 -12.81
N LEU A 449 -20.32 30.53 -12.14
CA LEU A 449 -20.26 32.01 -12.24
C LEU A 449 -18.87 32.56 -11.85
N ALA A 450 -18.18 31.93 -10.93
CA ALA A 450 -16.81 32.28 -10.52
C ALA A 450 -15.78 31.96 -11.61
N GLU A 451 -15.94 30.84 -12.31
CA GLU A 451 -15.10 30.47 -13.46
C GLU A 451 -15.39 31.35 -14.67
N MET A 452 -16.66 31.78 -14.88
CA MET A 452 -17.02 32.75 -15.90
C MET A 452 -16.46 34.15 -15.63
N GLN A 453 -16.44 34.58 -14.38
CA GLN A 453 -15.81 35.85 -14.00
C GLN A 453 -14.29 35.81 -14.12
N ASN A 454 -13.66 34.67 -13.84
CA ASN A 454 -12.25 34.45 -14.09
C ASN A 454 -11.94 34.19 -15.57
N SER A 455 -12.88 33.73 -16.38
CA SER A 455 -12.67 33.46 -17.82
C SER A 455 -12.36 34.72 -18.66
N LEU A 456 -12.71 35.89 -18.18
CA LEU A 456 -12.27 37.15 -18.77
C LEU A 456 -10.76 37.41 -18.65
N LEU A 457 -10.08 36.70 -17.75
CA LEU A 457 -8.64 36.80 -17.49
C LEU A 457 -7.87 35.55 -17.91
N VAL A 458 -8.54 34.49 -18.34
CA VAL A 458 -7.94 33.18 -18.62
C VAL A 458 -8.02 32.90 -20.12
N ASN A 459 -6.90 32.54 -20.71
CA ASN A 459 -6.84 32.13 -22.11
C ASN A 459 -7.40 30.72 -22.29
N ASN A 460 -7.93 30.42 -23.48
CA ASN A 460 -8.51 29.11 -23.79
C ASN A 460 -7.74 28.43 -24.92
N PHE A 461 -7.62 27.13 -24.85
CA PHE A 461 -7.12 26.33 -25.95
C PHE A 461 -8.09 26.38 -27.14
N LYS A 462 -7.56 26.60 -28.31
CA LYS A 462 -8.28 26.64 -29.60
C LYS A 462 -7.83 25.49 -30.45
N LEU A 463 -8.79 24.72 -30.97
CA LEU A 463 -8.52 23.61 -31.87
C LEU A 463 -8.20 24.16 -33.28
N LYS A 464 -7.08 23.74 -33.84
CA LYS A 464 -6.67 24.00 -35.21
C LYS A 464 -5.81 22.85 -35.72
N GLU A 465 -6.20 22.26 -36.87
CA GLU A 465 -5.46 21.19 -37.50
C GLU A 465 -5.17 20.01 -36.54
N ASP A 466 -6.20 19.56 -35.82
CA ASP A 466 -6.15 18.48 -34.80
C ASP A 466 -5.22 18.72 -33.61
N LYS A 467 -4.78 19.96 -33.43
CA LYS A 467 -4.00 20.38 -32.27
C LYS A 467 -4.70 21.49 -31.51
N TYR A 468 -4.51 21.52 -30.21
CA TYR A 468 -5.01 22.56 -29.32
C TYR A 468 -3.89 23.58 -29.05
N TYR A 469 -4.12 24.84 -29.40
CA TYR A 469 -3.17 25.95 -29.23
C TYR A 469 -3.67 26.99 -28.27
N ALA A 470 -2.76 27.54 -27.46
CA ALA A 470 -3.02 28.72 -26.65
C ALA A 470 -1.77 29.59 -26.47
N ASP A 471 -1.99 30.87 -26.26
CA ASP A 471 -0.92 31.80 -25.89
C ASP A 471 -0.68 31.74 -24.38
N ILE A 472 0.57 31.81 -23.95
CA ILE A 472 0.95 31.87 -22.55
C ILE A 472 0.90 33.32 -22.09
N THR A 473 0.12 33.59 -21.04
CA THR A 473 -0.03 34.92 -20.46
C THR A 473 0.66 34.97 -19.09
N ASN A 474 1.48 35.98 -18.88
CA ASN A 474 2.21 36.17 -17.63
C ASN A 474 1.27 36.56 -16.48
N ASN A 475 1.42 35.95 -15.33
CA ASN A 475 0.70 36.25 -14.08
C ASN A 475 1.64 36.64 -12.93
N THR A 476 2.90 36.87 -13.20
CA THR A 476 3.87 37.21 -12.15
C THR A 476 3.53 38.60 -11.59
N ALA A 477 3.52 38.72 -10.27
CA ALA A 477 3.32 39.97 -9.58
C ALA A 477 4.54 40.89 -9.84
N SER A 478 4.28 42.16 -10.10
CA SER A 478 5.34 43.16 -10.26
C SER A 478 6.15 43.33 -8.99
N GLN A 479 7.46 43.44 -9.13
CA GLN A 479 8.33 43.88 -8.04
C GLN A 479 8.41 45.41 -7.97
N ASN A 480 8.70 45.93 -6.75
CA ASN A 480 8.85 47.38 -6.57
C ASN A 480 9.96 47.94 -7.49
N GLY A 481 9.58 48.87 -8.38
CA GLY A 481 10.49 49.47 -9.33
C GLY A 481 10.44 48.91 -10.75
N GLU A 482 9.67 47.85 -10.99
CA GLU A 482 9.40 47.33 -12.33
C GLU A 482 8.23 48.06 -12.99
N VAL A 483 8.43 48.49 -14.23
CA VAL A 483 7.33 48.93 -15.09
C VAL A 483 6.68 47.69 -15.67
N VAL A 484 5.59 47.21 -15.06
CA VAL A 484 4.83 46.08 -15.55
C VAL A 484 3.82 46.54 -16.58
N PHE A 485 3.97 46.06 -17.79
CA PHE A 485 2.93 46.17 -18.81
C PHE A 485 1.83 45.16 -18.55
N GLY A 486 1.06 45.33 -17.46
CA GLY A 486 -0.16 44.61 -17.13
C GLY A 486 -0.03 43.08 -16.99
N ARG A 487 -0.99 42.47 -16.32
CA ARG A 487 -1.16 41.01 -16.20
C ARG A 487 -1.42 40.29 -17.53
N SER A 488 -1.42 40.99 -18.65
CA SER A 488 -1.74 40.45 -19.98
C SER A 488 -0.56 40.48 -20.94
N SER A 489 0.67 40.69 -20.47
CA SER A 489 1.84 40.53 -21.33
C SER A 489 1.99 39.08 -21.77
N SER A 490 2.24 38.88 -23.07
CA SER A 490 2.43 37.56 -23.64
C SER A 490 3.78 36.97 -23.25
N GLY A 491 3.75 35.74 -22.76
CA GLY A 491 4.92 34.93 -22.45
C GLY A 491 5.47 35.07 -21.04
N VAL A 492 6.17 34.05 -20.64
CA VAL A 492 6.90 33.93 -19.36
C VAL A 492 8.38 33.67 -19.64
N LYS A 493 9.25 34.35 -18.89
CA LYS A 493 10.70 34.24 -19.06
C LYS A 493 11.32 33.24 -18.09
N GLY A 494 12.34 32.53 -18.54
CA GLY A 494 13.14 31.68 -17.70
C GLY A 494 14.07 30.75 -18.46
N PHE A 495 14.91 30.03 -17.72
CA PHE A 495 15.82 29.03 -18.29
C PHE A 495 15.11 27.75 -18.67
N PHE A 496 14.04 27.38 -17.93
CA PHE A 496 13.18 26.24 -18.18
C PHE A 496 11.73 26.58 -17.88
N GLY A 497 10.81 25.78 -18.36
CA GLY A 497 9.39 25.89 -18.04
C GLY A 497 8.84 24.58 -17.49
N GLU A 498 8.36 24.59 -16.27
CA GLU A 498 7.62 23.49 -15.67
C GLU A 498 6.13 23.67 -15.99
N VAL A 499 5.54 22.67 -16.61
CA VAL A 499 4.15 22.70 -17.09
C VAL A 499 3.35 21.61 -16.43
N THR A 500 2.19 21.95 -15.89
CA THR A 500 1.22 20.98 -15.37
C THR A 500 -0.03 21.00 -16.24
N MET A 501 -0.29 19.88 -16.90
CA MET A 501 -1.52 19.63 -17.66
C MET A 501 -2.45 18.76 -16.83
N THR A 502 -3.73 19.11 -16.76
CA THR A 502 -4.72 18.38 -15.98
C THR A 502 -6.00 18.12 -16.79
N VAL A 503 -6.69 17.05 -16.42
CA VAL A 503 -8.02 16.75 -16.93
C VAL A 503 -8.89 16.20 -15.82
N ASN A 504 -10.01 16.88 -15.57
CA ASN A 504 -10.99 16.49 -14.56
C ASN A 504 -12.31 16.12 -15.25
N ASN A 505 -12.33 14.94 -15.86
CA ASN A 505 -13.52 14.41 -16.53
C ASN A 505 -13.61 12.91 -16.28
N SER A 506 -14.73 12.45 -15.74
CA SER A 506 -15.00 11.03 -15.48
C SER A 506 -15.44 10.24 -16.71
N ALA A 507 -15.85 10.91 -17.78
CA ALA A 507 -16.39 10.24 -18.95
C ALA A 507 -15.33 9.92 -19.99
N GLY A 508 -15.28 8.68 -20.43
CA GLY A 508 -14.50 8.23 -21.57
C GLY A 508 -12.98 8.14 -21.32
N LYS A 509 -12.28 7.67 -22.34
CA LYS A 509 -10.82 7.65 -22.41
C LYS A 509 -10.29 9.07 -22.61
N LYS A 510 -9.16 9.39 -22.00
CA LYS A 510 -8.44 10.66 -22.19
C LYS A 510 -6.98 10.38 -22.46
N GLU A 511 -6.53 10.72 -23.63
CA GLU A 511 -5.14 10.57 -24.08
C GLU A 511 -4.49 11.93 -24.29
N LEU A 512 -3.23 12.04 -23.94
CA LEU A 512 -2.36 13.16 -24.23
C LEU A 512 -1.12 12.60 -24.92
N PHE A 513 -1.00 12.88 -26.22
CA PHE A 513 0.06 12.30 -27.04
C PHE A 513 1.33 13.15 -27.02
N ALA A 514 1.17 14.45 -27.11
CA ALA A 514 2.27 15.38 -27.14
C ALA A 514 1.89 16.73 -26.55
N VAL A 515 2.85 17.37 -25.93
CA VAL A 515 2.75 18.78 -25.53
C VAL A 515 4.01 19.49 -26.02
N SER A 516 3.84 20.66 -26.63
CA SER A 516 4.92 21.44 -27.16
C SER A 516 4.76 22.90 -26.78
N THR A 517 5.86 23.63 -26.71
CA THR A 517 5.87 25.06 -26.43
C THR A 517 6.69 25.80 -27.44
N GLY A 518 6.18 26.96 -27.85
CA GLY A 518 6.93 27.92 -28.67
C GLY A 518 7.65 28.92 -27.77
N PHE A 519 8.94 29.08 -27.97
CA PHE A 519 9.72 30.09 -27.25
C PHE A 519 10.65 30.89 -28.16
N VAL A 520 10.94 32.09 -27.72
CA VAL A 520 11.95 32.96 -28.33
C VAL A 520 13.12 33.10 -27.36
N LYS A 521 14.32 33.03 -27.87
CA LYS A 521 15.52 33.27 -27.06
C LYS A 521 15.51 34.72 -26.61
N SER A 522 15.62 34.96 -25.32
CA SER A 522 15.77 36.31 -24.78
C SER A 522 17.24 36.69 -24.81
N SER A 523 17.56 37.74 -25.50
CA SER A 523 18.92 38.31 -25.48
C SER A 523 19.19 39.05 -24.19
#